data_60b23afb445bd3257a646788db02ef7e
#
_entry.id   60b23afb445bd3257a646788db02ef7e
#
_cell.length_a   1.000
_cell.length_b   1.000
_cell.length_c   1.000
_cell.angle_alpha   90.00
_cell.angle_beta   90.00
_cell.angle_gamma   90.00
#
_symmetry.space_group_name_H-M   'P 1'
#
loop_
_entity.id
_entity.type
_entity.pdbx_description
1 polymer ?
#
loop_
_entity_poly.entity_id
_entity_poly.type
_entity_poly.pdbx_seq_one_letter_code
_entity_poly.pdbx_strand_id
1 'polypeptide(L)'
;MQSSVIDRQYQELLDNLADLNQLKQVVNHAFKREFEALERYSDSQESEEIVSREAFGFDNPFTGKFEKYAFRTATIEELKHLTYWHKNSQYCWLLMSAYEKFEKFLISSYFEATEKFSKTLSPMLSYFSDSFSGIKTREAKNEFGINLRVAVHLVEKMRHAIAHDQGLVTDATEFTNKVIRQSGIGNDRECHEEFVSQFIFENKVFILEVPANKHPILKTFHDQYRILVSYLISYAYLVKDAASQSSIKNV
;
A
#
# COMPACT_ATOMS: atom_id res chain seq x y z
N MET A 1 -4.05 32.94 12.91
CA MET A 1 -5.08 31.89 12.82
C MET A 1 -4.47 30.60 13.38
N GLN A 2 -5.01 30.07 14.48
CA GLN A 2 -4.59 28.74 14.94
C GLN A 2 -5.06 27.71 13.91
N SER A 3 -4.13 26.88 13.43
CA SER A 3 -4.45 25.73 12.57
C SER A 3 -5.44 24.84 13.30
N SER A 4 -6.48 24.36 12.62
CA SER A 4 -7.44 23.44 13.22
C SER A 4 -6.71 22.14 13.67
N VAL A 5 -7.26 21.42 14.61
CA VAL A 5 -6.70 20.14 15.06
C VAL A 5 -6.54 19.19 13.87
N ILE A 6 -7.52 19.16 12.97
CA ILE A 6 -7.52 18.32 11.76
C ILE A 6 -6.44 18.78 10.77
N ASP A 7 -6.18 20.09 10.60
CA ASP A 7 -5.08 20.59 9.75
C ASP A 7 -3.71 20.10 10.25
N ARG A 8 -3.49 20.15 11.56
CA ARG A 8 -2.26 19.67 12.18
C ARG A 8 -2.10 18.15 12.01
N GLN A 9 -3.18 17.40 12.23
CA GLN A 9 -3.17 15.93 12.03
C GLN A 9 -2.94 15.55 10.57
N TYR A 10 -3.49 16.31 9.63
CA TYR A 10 -3.23 16.13 8.20
C TYR A 10 -1.76 16.41 7.86
N GLN A 11 -1.17 17.45 8.41
CA GLN A 11 0.26 17.73 8.21
C GLN A 11 1.12 16.61 8.79
N GLU A 12 0.82 16.13 10.02
CA GLU A 12 1.51 14.97 10.61
C GLU A 12 1.41 13.71 9.72
N LEU A 13 0.26 13.49 9.09
CA LEU A 13 0.09 12.40 8.13
C LEU A 13 1.04 12.57 6.93
N LEU A 14 1.09 13.77 6.33
CA LEU A 14 1.95 14.04 5.19
C LEU A 14 3.43 13.85 5.52
N ASP A 15 3.88 14.33 6.67
CA ASP A 15 5.27 14.20 7.15
C ASP A 15 5.63 12.71 7.32
N ASN A 16 4.76 11.93 7.98
CA ASN A 16 4.97 10.48 8.12
C ASN A 16 5.02 9.74 6.76
N LEU A 17 4.17 10.13 5.81
CA LEU A 17 4.17 9.51 4.47
C LEU A 17 5.39 9.93 3.65
N ALA A 18 5.91 11.13 3.85
CA ALA A 18 7.17 11.59 3.26
C ALA A 18 8.35 10.74 3.75
N ASP A 19 8.42 10.46 5.06
CA ASP A 19 9.44 9.59 5.65
C ASP A 19 9.37 8.16 5.08
N LEU A 20 8.16 7.59 4.95
CA LEU A 20 7.98 6.28 4.34
C LEU A 20 8.38 6.26 2.87
N ASN A 21 8.13 7.34 2.13
CA ASN A 21 8.59 7.46 0.73
C ASN A 21 10.12 7.54 0.65
N GLN A 22 10.77 8.23 1.58
CA GLN A 22 12.24 8.25 1.66
C GLN A 22 12.78 6.85 1.94
N LEU A 23 12.19 6.11 2.88
CA LEU A 23 12.58 4.73 3.16
C LEU A 23 12.36 3.82 1.94
N LYS A 24 11.26 4.01 1.19
CA LYS A 24 11.02 3.31 -0.08
C LYS A 24 12.17 3.50 -1.06
N GLN A 25 12.70 4.73 -1.19
CA GLN A 25 13.83 4.99 -2.08
C GLN A 25 15.09 4.22 -1.64
N VAL A 26 15.37 4.16 -0.34
CA VAL A 26 16.48 3.38 0.20
C VAL A 26 16.32 1.90 -0.13
N VAL A 27 15.12 1.34 0.10
CA VAL A 27 14.78 -0.04 -0.25
C VAL A 27 15.00 -0.30 -1.74
N ASN A 28 14.47 0.58 -2.60
CA ASN A 28 14.63 0.46 -4.04
C ASN A 28 16.10 0.43 -4.47
N HIS A 29 16.92 1.31 -3.94
CA HIS A 29 18.36 1.36 -4.25
C HIS A 29 19.11 0.12 -3.73
N ALA A 30 18.71 -0.42 -2.56
CA ALA A 30 19.32 -1.63 -2.03
C ALA A 30 19.05 -2.83 -2.93
N PHE A 31 17.77 -3.04 -3.31
CA PHE A 31 17.40 -4.13 -4.21
C PHE A 31 17.98 -3.98 -5.63
N LYS A 32 18.08 -2.74 -6.15
CA LYS A 32 18.73 -2.50 -7.43
C LYS A 32 20.18 -2.98 -7.42
N ARG A 33 20.94 -2.67 -6.36
CA ARG A 33 22.33 -3.15 -6.22
C ARG A 33 22.41 -4.68 -6.12
N GLU A 34 21.45 -5.31 -5.44
CA GLU A 34 21.42 -6.79 -5.37
C GLU A 34 21.14 -7.41 -6.73
N PHE A 35 20.19 -6.87 -7.51
CA PHE A 35 19.94 -7.33 -8.88
C PHE A 35 21.18 -7.17 -9.77
N GLU A 36 21.82 -6.00 -9.74
CA GLU A 36 23.06 -5.75 -10.51
C GLU A 36 24.20 -6.70 -10.10
N ALA A 37 24.26 -7.12 -8.84
CA ALA A 37 25.23 -8.11 -8.38
C ALA A 37 24.91 -9.51 -8.92
N LEU A 38 23.64 -9.92 -8.91
CA LEU A 38 23.19 -11.19 -9.47
C LEU A 38 23.38 -11.25 -11.00
N GLU A 39 23.14 -10.14 -11.70
CA GLU A 39 23.38 -10.05 -13.14
C GLU A 39 24.87 -10.23 -13.48
N ARG A 40 25.76 -9.51 -12.81
CA ARG A 40 27.21 -9.66 -12.99
C ARG A 40 27.71 -11.08 -12.69
N TYR A 41 27.11 -11.74 -11.73
CA TYR A 41 27.43 -13.12 -11.41
C TYR A 41 26.93 -14.07 -12.51
N SER A 42 25.74 -13.84 -13.05
CA SER A 42 25.18 -14.58 -14.17
C SER A 42 26.05 -14.50 -15.45
N ASP A 43 26.62 -13.32 -15.72
CA ASP A 43 27.48 -13.11 -16.90
C ASP A 43 28.81 -13.87 -16.80
N SER A 44 29.22 -14.28 -15.62
CA SER A 44 30.48 -14.97 -15.35
C SER A 44 30.37 -16.49 -15.19
N GLN A 45 29.17 -17.04 -15.16
CA GLN A 45 28.88 -18.46 -14.90
C GLN A 45 27.73 -18.99 -15.75
N GLU A 46 27.63 -20.31 -15.91
CA GLU A 46 26.50 -20.92 -16.58
C GLU A 46 25.20 -20.68 -15.76
N SER A 47 24.13 -20.26 -16.41
CA SER A 47 22.87 -19.82 -15.79
C SER A 47 22.17 -20.90 -14.96
N GLU A 48 22.50 -22.17 -15.18
CA GLU A 48 21.95 -23.33 -14.47
C GLU A 48 22.80 -23.77 -13.26
N GLU A 49 23.90 -23.09 -12.98
CA GLU A 49 24.73 -23.44 -11.85
C GLU A 49 24.01 -23.20 -10.52
N ILE A 50 24.02 -24.23 -9.67
CA ILE A 50 23.43 -24.14 -8.33
C ILE A 50 24.37 -23.38 -7.40
N VAL A 51 23.90 -22.26 -6.92
CA VAL A 51 24.59 -21.45 -5.92
C VAL A 51 24.10 -21.80 -4.53
N SER A 52 25.00 -22.19 -3.64
CA SER A 52 24.66 -22.47 -2.24
C SER A 52 24.86 -21.19 -1.42
N ARG A 53 23.81 -20.76 -0.74
CA ARG A 53 23.88 -19.66 0.24
C ARG A 53 23.52 -20.15 1.63
N GLU A 54 24.28 -19.71 2.62
CA GLU A 54 23.91 -19.90 4.03
C GLU A 54 22.68 -19.05 4.32
N ALA A 55 21.57 -19.71 4.66
CA ALA A 55 20.31 -19.02 4.87
C ALA A 55 20.22 -18.41 6.27
N PHE A 56 20.52 -19.20 7.30
CA PHE A 56 20.36 -18.79 8.69
C PHE A 56 21.11 -19.69 9.67
N GLY A 57 21.70 -19.08 10.70
CA GLY A 57 22.15 -19.74 11.90
C GLY A 57 21.51 -19.11 13.13
N PHE A 58 21.45 -19.80 14.24
CA PHE A 58 20.86 -19.31 15.46
C PHE A 58 21.69 -19.71 16.69
N ASP A 59 21.64 -18.88 17.73
CA ASP A 59 22.19 -19.21 19.03
C ASP A 59 21.19 -20.10 19.77
N ASN A 60 21.52 -21.38 19.90
CA ASN A 60 20.63 -22.35 20.54
C ASN A 60 20.65 -22.12 22.06
N PRO A 61 19.53 -21.69 22.68
CA PRO A 61 19.50 -21.43 24.12
C PRO A 61 19.61 -22.67 24.98
N PHE A 62 19.39 -23.85 24.42
CA PHE A 62 19.49 -25.12 25.13
C PHE A 62 20.89 -25.68 25.17
N THR A 63 21.72 -25.42 24.14
CA THR A 63 23.10 -25.89 24.05
C THR A 63 24.12 -24.79 24.31
N GLY A 64 23.71 -23.51 24.27
CA GLY A 64 24.59 -22.36 24.36
C GLY A 64 25.55 -22.22 23.19
N LYS A 65 25.27 -22.87 22.06
CA LYS A 65 26.13 -22.88 20.86
C LYS A 65 25.41 -22.26 19.66
N PHE A 66 26.21 -21.64 18.78
CA PHE A 66 25.72 -21.25 17.47
C PHE A 66 25.55 -22.47 16.60
N GLU A 67 24.37 -22.66 16.03
CA GLU A 67 24.00 -23.78 15.16
C GLU A 67 23.51 -23.25 13.81
N LYS A 68 23.99 -23.86 12.72
CA LYS A 68 23.51 -23.62 11.36
C LYS A 68 22.40 -24.63 11.08
N TYR A 69 21.22 -24.16 10.72
CA TYR A 69 20.10 -25.07 10.50
C TYR A 69 19.66 -25.19 9.04
N ALA A 70 19.98 -24.23 8.17
CA ALA A 70 19.59 -24.30 6.78
C ALA A 70 20.60 -23.67 5.84
N PHE A 71 20.82 -24.35 4.72
CA PHE A 71 21.42 -23.79 3.52
C PHE A 71 20.34 -23.72 2.43
N ARG A 72 20.27 -22.60 1.74
CA ARG A 72 19.43 -22.49 0.57
C ARG A 72 20.31 -22.70 -0.66
N THR A 73 19.96 -23.69 -1.47
CA THR A 73 20.49 -23.87 -2.81
C THR A 73 19.48 -23.34 -3.82
N ALA A 74 19.92 -22.57 -4.79
CA ALA A 74 19.10 -22.01 -5.83
C ALA A 74 19.94 -21.68 -7.06
N THR A 75 19.35 -21.66 -8.23
CA THR A 75 19.95 -21.08 -9.42
C THR A 75 19.95 -19.55 -9.33
N ILE A 76 20.70 -18.89 -10.19
CA ILE A 76 20.73 -17.42 -10.22
C ILE A 76 19.37 -16.85 -10.60
N GLU A 77 18.65 -17.49 -11.51
CA GLU A 77 17.29 -17.06 -11.89
C GLU A 77 16.31 -17.20 -10.73
N GLU A 78 16.39 -18.27 -9.96
CA GLU A 78 15.60 -18.42 -8.73
C GLU A 78 15.96 -17.34 -7.69
N LEU A 79 17.23 -16.97 -7.57
CA LEU A 79 17.66 -15.90 -6.68
C LEU A 79 17.13 -14.52 -7.14
N LYS A 80 17.17 -14.24 -8.46
CA LYS A 80 16.58 -13.02 -9.03
C LYS A 80 15.09 -12.95 -8.75
N HIS A 81 14.35 -14.04 -9.01
CA HIS A 81 12.91 -14.13 -8.74
C HIS A 81 12.62 -13.92 -7.25
N LEU A 82 13.37 -14.55 -6.35
CA LEU A 82 13.25 -14.35 -4.91
C LEU A 82 13.51 -12.91 -4.49
N THR A 83 14.57 -12.30 -5.02
CA THR A 83 14.94 -10.91 -4.73
C THR A 83 13.81 -9.96 -5.14
N TYR A 84 13.18 -10.23 -6.29
CA TYR A 84 12.01 -9.49 -6.75
C TYR A 84 10.83 -9.57 -5.76
N TRP A 85 10.49 -10.77 -5.28
CA TRP A 85 9.44 -10.96 -4.28
C TRP A 85 9.79 -10.39 -2.91
N HIS A 86 11.06 -10.43 -2.52
CA HIS A 86 11.52 -9.77 -1.29
C HIS A 86 11.35 -8.25 -1.39
N LYS A 87 11.68 -7.65 -2.54
CA LYS A 87 11.41 -6.21 -2.78
C LYS A 87 9.92 -5.91 -2.65
N ASN A 88 9.06 -6.71 -3.29
CA ASN A 88 7.61 -6.56 -3.18
C ASN A 88 7.13 -6.65 -1.73
N SER A 89 7.65 -7.60 -0.96
CA SER A 89 7.31 -7.75 0.45
C SER A 89 7.69 -6.51 1.27
N GLN A 90 8.85 -5.91 1.02
CA GLN A 90 9.24 -4.66 1.68
C GLN A 90 8.29 -3.51 1.33
N TYR A 91 7.87 -3.40 0.07
CA TYR A 91 6.88 -2.40 -0.35
C TYR A 91 5.51 -2.65 0.30
N CYS A 92 5.10 -3.91 0.44
CA CYS A 92 3.89 -4.29 1.16
C CYS A 92 3.93 -3.83 2.64
N TRP A 93 5.05 -4.00 3.32
CA TRP A 93 5.24 -3.48 4.69
C TRP A 93 5.15 -1.95 4.74
N LEU A 94 5.73 -1.25 3.78
CA LEU A 94 5.64 0.21 3.69
C LEU A 94 4.19 0.66 3.44
N LEU A 95 3.43 -0.05 2.58
CA LEU A 95 2.02 0.25 2.35
C LEU A 95 1.18 0.03 3.59
N MET A 96 1.43 -1.05 4.33
CA MET A 96 0.77 -1.32 5.60
C MET A 96 1.02 -0.19 6.61
N SER A 97 2.28 0.26 6.72
CA SER A 97 2.64 1.40 7.58
C SER A 97 1.97 2.71 7.13
N ALA A 98 1.88 2.95 5.82
CA ALA A 98 1.18 4.12 5.28
C ALA A 98 -0.31 4.09 5.62
N TYR A 99 -0.96 2.92 5.48
CA TYR A 99 -2.36 2.75 5.86
C TYR A 99 -2.59 2.99 7.36
N GLU A 100 -1.73 2.50 8.25
CA GLU A 100 -1.83 2.73 9.69
C GLU A 100 -1.78 4.22 10.06
N LYS A 101 -0.93 5.00 9.37
CA LYS A 101 -0.88 6.47 9.56
C LYS A 101 -2.16 7.15 9.08
N PHE A 102 -2.68 6.71 7.93
CA PHE A 102 -3.96 7.19 7.39
C PHE A 102 -5.13 6.82 8.31
N GLU A 103 -5.19 5.58 8.79
CA GLU A 103 -6.24 5.11 9.71
C GLU A 103 -6.24 5.92 11.01
N LYS A 104 -5.06 6.19 11.58
CA LYS A 104 -4.91 7.06 12.76
C LYS A 104 -5.47 8.46 12.49
N PHE A 105 -5.13 9.06 11.35
CA PHE A 105 -5.69 10.35 10.93
C PHE A 105 -7.21 10.31 10.83
N LEU A 106 -7.77 9.28 10.19
CA LEU A 106 -9.21 9.15 9.97
C LEU A 106 -9.97 8.97 11.29
N ILE A 107 -9.47 8.12 12.20
CA ILE A 107 -10.04 7.91 13.54
C ILE A 107 -10.05 9.22 14.32
N SER A 108 -8.95 9.95 14.34
CA SER A 108 -8.82 11.23 15.05
C SER A 108 -9.75 12.28 14.46
N SER A 109 -9.83 12.38 13.13
CA SER A 109 -10.74 13.32 12.46
C SER A 109 -12.21 12.98 12.70
N TYR A 110 -12.56 11.69 12.75
CA TYR A 110 -13.91 11.24 13.05
C TYR A 110 -14.30 11.58 14.51
N PHE A 111 -13.38 11.39 15.45
CA PHE A 111 -13.58 11.76 16.83
C PHE A 111 -13.79 13.28 17.01
N GLU A 112 -12.96 14.10 16.39
CA GLU A 112 -13.10 15.57 16.41
C GLU A 112 -14.45 16.03 15.82
N ALA A 113 -14.98 15.31 14.84
CA ALA A 113 -16.21 15.68 14.18
C ALA A 113 -17.48 15.17 14.91
N THR A 114 -17.38 14.10 15.71
CA THR A 114 -18.55 13.39 16.25
C THR A 114 -18.53 13.17 17.75
N GLU A 115 -17.39 13.39 18.41
CA GLU A 115 -17.09 13.00 19.80
C GLU A 115 -17.26 11.48 20.05
N LYS A 116 -17.34 10.68 18.95
CA LYS A 116 -17.49 9.23 19.01
C LYS A 116 -16.22 8.54 18.53
N PHE A 117 -15.95 7.38 19.09
CA PHE A 117 -14.82 6.57 18.68
C PHE A 117 -15.29 5.43 17.78
N SER A 118 -14.61 5.25 16.64
CA SER A 118 -14.81 4.10 15.74
C SER A 118 -13.45 3.54 15.33
N LYS A 119 -13.34 2.20 15.28
CA LYS A 119 -12.19 1.49 14.70
C LYS A 119 -12.53 0.86 13.34
N THR A 120 -13.75 1.04 12.87
CA THR A 120 -14.22 0.42 11.63
C THR A 120 -14.21 1.46 10.52
N LEU A 121 -13.54 1.15 9.41
CA LEU A 121 -13.34 2.07 8.29
C LEU A 121 -14.66 2.52 7.66
N SER A 122 -15.53 1.57 7.24
CA SER A 122 -16.76 1.89 6.50
C SER A 122 -17.69 2.89 7.18
N PRO A 123 -17.97 2.81 8.48
CA PRO A 123 -18.77 3.84 9.16
C PRO A 123 -18.15 5.23 9.14
N MET A 124 -16.83 5.34 9.27
CA MET A 124 -16.14 6.62 9.23
C MET A 124 -16.22 7.25 7.84
N LEU A 125 -15.93 6.47 6.78
CA LEU A 125 -16.05 6.93 5.39
C LEU A 125 -17.49 7.34 5.08
N SER A 126 -18.51 6.56 5.50
CA SER A 126 -19.91 6.88 5.30
C SER A 126 -20.30 8.17 6.00
N TYR A 127 -19.88 8.36 7.25
CA TYR A 127 -20.13 9.60 7.97
C TYR A 127 -19.61 10.84 7.21
N PHE A 128 -18.36 10.81 6.76
CA PHE A 128 -17.78 11.94 6.03
C PHE A 128 -18.49 12.18 4.70
N SER A 129 -18.80 11.14 3.95
CA SER A 129 -19.48 11.23 2.66
C SER A 129 -20.92 11.75 2.80
N ASP A 130 -21.65 11.30 3.82
CA ASP A 130 -23.07 11.68 4.04
C ASP A 130 -23.21 13.05 4.69
N SER A 131 -22.28 13.41 5.59
CA SER A 131 -22.30 14.72 6.27
C SER A 131 -21.81 15.87 5.39
N PHE A 132 -20.96 15.56 4.39
CA PHE A 132 -20.33 16.58 3.52
C PHE A 132 -20.55 16.26 2.05
N SER A 133 -21.53 16.89 1.42
CA SER A 133 -21.86 16.65 0.00
C SER A 133 -20.69 16.87 -0.96
N GLY A 134 -19.77 17.76 -0.61
CA GLY A 134 -18.54 17.99 -1.36
C GLY A 134 -17.60 16.79 -1.38
N ILE A 135 -17.52 16.02 -0.28
CA ILE A 135 -16.74 14.77 -0.23
C ILE A 135 -17.37 13.76 -1.17
N LYS A 136 -18.67 13.45 -1.02
CA LYS A 136 -19.38 12.48 -1.84
C LYS A 136 -19.22 12.73 -3.34
N THR A 137 -19.27 13.98 -3.76
CA THR A 137 -19.10 14.36 -5.16
C THR A 137 -17.67 14.10 -5.64
N ARG A 138 -16.67 14.50 -4.85
CA ARG A 138 -15.25 14.39 -5.20
C ARG A 138 -14.70 12.98 -5.07
N GLU A 139 -15.28 12.13 -4.21
CA GLU A 139 -15.00 10.69 -4.16
C GLU A 139 -15.25 10.03 -5.51
N ALA A 140 -16.37 10.38 -6.16
CA ALA A 140 -16.81 9.77 -7.41
C ALA A 140 -16.23 10.47 -8.65
N LYS A 141 -16.02 11.80 -8.60
CA LYS A 141 -15.57 12.60 -9.73
C LYS A 141 -14.20 13.19 -9.45
N ASN A 142 -13.17 12.50 -9.91
CA ASN A 142 -11.77 12.90 -9.79
C ASN A 142 -10.99 12.50 -11.05
N GLU A 143 -9.83 13.09 -11.24
CA GLU A 143 -8.97 12.85 -12.42
C GLU A 143 -8.40 11.42 -12.50
N PHE A 144 -8.47 10.65 -11.42
CA PHE A 144 -8.03 9.24 -11.44
C PHE A 144 -9.08 8.29 -12.04
N GLY A 145 -10.35 8.72 -12.17
CA GLY A 145 -11.45 7.90 -12.67
C GLY A 145 -11.88 6.76 -11.75
N ILE A 146 -11.30 6.67 -10.55
CA ILE A 146 -11.60 5.61 -9.56
C ILE A 146 -12.27 6.26 -8.36
N ASN A 147 -13.38 5.67 -7.90
CA ASN A 147 -14.00 6.13 -6.66
C ASN A 147 -13.04 5.95 -5.48
N LEU A 148 -12.74 7.04 -4.76
CA LEU A 148 -11.75 7.03 -3.67
C LEU A 148 -12.11 6.06 -2.55
N ARG A 149 -13.40 5.79 -2.29
CA ARG A 149 -13.79 4.78 -1.28
C ARG A 149 -13.38 3.39 -1.70
N VAL A 150 -13.49 3.04 -2.99
CA VAL A 150 -13.00 1.75 -3.50
C VAL A 150 -11.49 1.63 -3.29
N ALA A 151 -10.74 2.67 -3.63
CA ALA A 151 -9.30 2.67 -3.47
C ALA A 151 -8.85 2.56 -1.99
N VAL A 152 -9.51 3.26 -1.08
CA VAL A 152 -9.22 3.17 0.37
C VAL A 152 -9.55 1.77 0.91
N HIS A 153 -10.68 1.17 0.52
CA HIS A 153 -11.02 -0.20 0.89
C HIS A 153 -10.08 -1.23 0.27
N LEU A 154 -9.59 -0.98 -0.93
CA LEU A 154 -8.54 -1.83 -1.53
C LEU A 154 -7.30 -1.86 -0.63
N VAL A 155 -6.79 -0.68 -0.21
CA VAL A 155 -5.61 -0.63 0.66
C VAL A 155 -5.88 -1.29 2.01
N GLU A 156 -7.07 -1.13 2.60
CA GLU A 156 -7.47 -1.85 3.82
C GLU A 156 -7.42 -3.37 3.64
N LYS A 157 -7.95 -3.89 2.52
CA LYS A 157 -7.94 -5.33 2.25
C LYS A 157 -6.54 -5.86 1.96
N MET A 158 -5.73 -5.09 1.24
CA MET A 158 -4.32 -5.42 1.05
C MET A 158 -3.58 -5.49 2.38
N ARG A 159 -3.76 -4.48 3.23
CA ARG A 159 -3.16 -4.48 4.58
C ARG A 159 -3.55 -5.72 5.36
N HIS A 160 -4.81 -6.14 5.27
CA HIS A 160 -5.27 -7.36 5.94
C HIS A 160 -4.58 -8.62 5.39
N ALA A 161 -4.54 -8.78 4.06
CA ALA A 161 -3.85 -9.90 3.41
C ALA A 161 -2.34 -9.91 3.73
N ILE A 162 -1.68 -8.74 3.73
CA ILE A 162 -0.25 -8.62 4.06
C ILE A 162 0.01 -9.03 5.52
N ALA A 163 -0.80 -8.55 6.45
CA ALA A 163 -0.59 -8.77 7.88
C ALA A 163 -0.86 -10.22 8.33
N HIS A 164 -1.85 -10.88 7.73
CA HIS A 164 -2.31 -12.20 8.17
C HIS A 164 -1.90 -13.34 7.25
N ASP A 165 -1.81 -13.08 5.94
CA ASP A 165 -1.59 -14.11 4.92
C ASP A 165 -0.33 -13.87 4.09
N GLN A 166 0.61 -13.03 4.57
CA GLN A 166 1.85 -12.68 3.87
C GLN A 166 1.63 -12.14 2.45
N GLY A 167 0.51 -11.46 2.25
CA GLY A 167 0.07 -10.90 0.98
C GLY A 167 -0.61 -11.91 0.04
N LEU A 168 -0.87 -13.15 0.47
CA LEU A 168 -1.55 -14.15 -0.34
C LEU A 168 -3.03 -13.77 -0.54
N VAL A 169 -3.47 -13.88 -1.78
CA VAL A 169 -4.87 -13.68 -2.21
C VAL A 169 -5.32 -14.95 -2.92
N THR A 170 -5.89 -15.89 -2.18
CA THR A 170 -6.26 -17.23 -2.69
C THR A 170 -7.31 -17.20 -3.79
N ASP A 171 -8.21 -16.21 -3.76
CA ASP A 171 -9.24 -15.96 -4.77
C ASP A 171 -9.29 -14.47 -5.10
N ALA A 172 -8.70 -14.08 -6.23
CA ALA A 172 -8.65 -12.70 -6.69
C ALA A 172 -10.05 -12.13 -6.99
N THR A 173 -10.99 -12.97 -7.47
CA THR A 173 -12.36 -12.56 -7.77
C THR A 173 -13.11 -12.25 -6.48
N GLU A 174 -13.03 -13.13 -5.48
CA GLU A 174 -13.68 -12.90 -4.19
C GLU A 174 -13.04 -11.72 -3.46
N PHE A 175 -11.71 -11.55 -3.54
CA PHE A 175 -11.02 -10.38 -2.99
C PHE A 175 -11.55 -9.08 -3.60
N THR A 176 -11.65 -9.02 -4.93
CA THR A 176 -12.19 -7.86 -5.67
C THR A 176 -13.65 -7.59 -5.29
N ASN A 177 -14.49 -8.64 -5.25
CA ASN A 177 -15.87 -8.53 -4.81
C ASN A 177 -16.00 -7.99 -3.38
N LYS A 178 -15.12 -8.41 -2.45
CA LYS A 178 -15.11 -7.88 -1.07
C LYS A 178 -14.76 -6.41 -1.02
N VAL A 179 -13.77 -5.96 -1.79
CA VAL A 179 -13.38 -4.54 -1.87
C VAL A 179 -14.57 -3.70 -2.33
N ILE A 180 -15.18 -4.05 -3.47
CA ILE A 180 -16.29 -3.30 -4.07
C ILE A 180 -17.51 -3.31 -3.15
N ARG A 181 -17.90 -4.46 -2.62
CA ARG A 181 -19.04 -4.58 -1.71
C ARG A 181 -18.88 -3.72 -0.46
N GLN A 182 -17.71 -3.69 0.13
CA GLN A 182 -17.45 -2.92 1.35
C GLN A 182 -17.37 -1.42 1.11
N SER A 183 -16.95 -1.01 -0.08
CA SER A 183 -16.98 0.41 -0.46
C SER A 183 -18.42 0.96 -0.54
N GLY A 184 -19.43 0.10 -0.74
CA GLY A 184 -20.81 0.50 -0.98
C GLY A 184 -21.05 1.17 -2.33
N ILE A 185 -20.08 1.04 -3.28
CA ILE A 185 -20.15 1.65 -4.61
C ILE A 185 -20.64 0.60 -5.60
N GLY A 186 -21.79 0.86 -6.24
CA GLY A 186 -22.37 -0.04 -7.24
C GLY A 186 -22.16 0.38 -8.70
N ASN A 187 -21.83 1.65 -8.93
CA ASN A 187 -21.59 2.19 -10.28
C ASN A 187 -20.17 1.87 -10.75
N ASP A 188 -19.96 1.85 -12.08
CA ASP A 188 -18.65 1.68 -12.72
C ASP A 188 -17.89 0.43 -12.26
N ARG A 189 -18.63 -0.64 -12.00
CA ARG A 189 -18.13 -1.87 -11.40
C ARG A 189 -16.97 -2.47 -12.19
N GLU A 190 -17.09 -2.56 -13.50
CA GLU A 190 -16.07 -3.11 -14.39
C GLU A 190 -14.75 -2.34 -14.28
N CYS A 191 -14.82 -1.01 -14.26
CA CYS A 191 -13.66 -0.15 -14.06
C CYS A 191 -12.98 -0.38 -12.70
N HIS A 192 -13.78 -0.56 -11.64
CA HIS A 192 -13.25 -0.84 -10.31
C HIS A 192 -12.67 -2.27 -10.20
N GLU A 193 -13.24 -3.26 -10.88
CA GLU A 193 -12.70 -4.61 -10.96
C GLU A 193 -11.35 -4.62 -11.68
N GLU A 194 -11.24 -3.92 -12.82
CA GLU A 194 -9.99 -3.76 -13.53
C GLU A 194 -8.93 -3.05 -12.67
N PHE A 195 -9.33 -1.98 -11.98
CA PHE A 195 -8.44 -1.28 -11.07
C PHE A 195 -7.90 -2.19 -9.96
N VAL A 196 -8.75 -2.94 -9.28
CA VAL A 196 -8.32 -3.84 -8.19
C VAL A 196 -7.41 -4.95 -8.71
N SER A 197 -7.72 -5.52 -9.88
CA SER A 197 -6.95 -6.63 -10.46
C SER A 197 -5.49 -6.28 -10.76
N GLN A 198 -5.18 -5.01 -11.03
CA GLN A 198 -3.81 -4.55 -11.31
C GLN A 198 -2.83 -4.78 -10.15
N PHE A 199 -3.36 -4.92 -8.93
CA PHE A 199 -2.56 -5.07 -7.72
C PHE A 199 -2.46 -6.52 -7.22
N ILE A 200 -2.89 -7.49 -8.04
CA ILE A 200 -2.80 -8.91 -7.72
C ILE A 200 -2.03 -9.61 -8.84
N PHE A 201 -0.92 -10.24 -8.49
CA PHE A 201 -0.09 -11.00 -9.39
C PHE A 201 0.32 -12.32 -8.74
N GLU A 202 0.23 -13.44 -9.45
CA GLU A 202 0.52 -14.80 -8.93
C GLU A 202 -0.18 -15.09 -7.58
N ASN A 203 -1.44 -14.71 -7.48
CA ASN A 203 -2.23 -14.83 -6.23
C ASN A 203 -1.65 -14.10 -5.02
N LYS A 204 -0.91 -13.03 -5.25
CA LYS A 204 -0.36 -12.19 -4.17
C LYS A 204 -0.60 -10.71 -4.44
N VAL A 205 -0.66 -9.94 -3.36
CA VAL A 205 -0.58 -8.49 -3.43
C VAL A 205 0.73 -8.08 -4.07
N PHE A 206 0.64 -7.29 -5.13
CA PHE A 206 1.77 -6.86 -5.93
C PHE A 206 1.73 -5.34 -6.13
N ILE A 207 2.78 -4.64 -5.68
CA ILE A 207 2.82 -3.18 -5.65
C ILE A 207 4.17 -2.58 -6.07
N LEU A 208 4.96 -3.36 -6.79
CA LEU A 208 6.18 -2.84 -7.42
C LEU A 208 5.86 -1.97 -8.63
N GLU A 209 6.86 -1.29 -9.13
CA GLU A 209 6.81 -0.55 -10.38
C GLU A 209 6.56 -1.51 -11.55
N VAL A 210 5.58 -1.19 -12.40
CA VAL A 210 5.26 -1.94 -13.61
C VAL A 210 5.50 -1.08 -14.85
N PRO A 211 5.89 -1.68 -16.00
CA PRO A 211 6.06 -0.94 -17.24
C PRO A 211 4.76 -0.23 -17.65
N ALA A 212 4.85 1.06 -17.97
CA ALA A 212 3.73 1.88 -18.39
C ALA A 212 3.43 1.73 -19.88
N ASN A 213 3.23 0.50 -20.36
CA ASN A 213 3.09 0.20 -21.80
C ASN A 213 1.88 0.85 -22.47
N LYS A 214 0.97 1.46 -21.72
CA LYS A 214 -0.29 2.02 -22.25
C LYS A 214 -0.61 3.43 -21.74
N HIS A 215 0.25 4.07 -20.95
CA HIS A 215 -0.07 5.39 -20.43
C HIS A 215 0.49 6.49 -21.33
N PRO A 216 -0.34 7.42 -21.87
CA PRO A 216 0.11 8.43 -22.84
C PRO A 216 1.11 9.44 -22.26
N ILE A 217 1.15 9.63 -20.96
CA ILE A 217 1.99 10.62 -20.27
C ILE A 217 3.18 9.96 -19.54
N LEU A 218 2.99 8.77 -18.94
CA LEU A 218 4.04 8.07 -18.19
C LEU A 218 4.78 7.12 -19.13
N LYS A 219 5.96 7.50 -19.57
CA LYS A 219 6.73 6.77 -20.58
C LYS A 219 7.59 5.62 -20.08
N THR A 220 7.67 5.38 -18.76
CA THR A 220 8.61 4.38 -18.21
C THR A 220 7.99 3.38 -17.24
N PHE A 221 7.46 3.81 -16.09
CA PHE A 221 6.95 2.91 -15.07
C PHE A 221 5.77 3.50 -14.32
N HIS A 222 4.80 2.64 -14.00
CA HIS A 222 3.75 2.91 -13.01
C HIS A 222 4.25 2.54 -11.62
N ASP A 223 4.38 3.51 -10.75
CA ASP A 223 4.69 3.29 -9.33
C ASP A 223 3.39 2.97 -8.57
N GLN A 224 3.07 1.67 -8.47
CA GLN A 224 1.82 1.21 -7.85
C GLN A 224 1.72 1.60 -6.37
N TYR A 225 2.83 1.53 -5.62
CA TYR A 225 2.87 1.99 -4.24
C TYR A 225 2.47 3.47 -4.14
N ARG A 226 3.08 4.33 -4.96
CA ARG A 226 2.78 5.77 -4.96
C ARG A 226 1.32 6.05 -5.32
N ILE A 227 0.76 5.32 -6.27
CA ILE A 227 -0.65 5.44 -6.66
C ILE A 227 -1.55 5.16 -5.46
N LEU A 228 -1.36 4.04 -4.76
CA LEU A 228 -2.16 3.67 -3.59
C LEU A 228 -2.04 4.70 -2.46
N VAL A 229 -0.83 5.15 -2.15
CA VAL A 229 -0.61 6.19 -1.13
C VAL A 229 -1.26 7.52 -1.55
N SER A 230 -1.26 7.86 -2.85
CA SER A 230 -1.94 9.06 -3.35
C SER A 230 -3.45 9.04 -3.12
N TYR A 231 -4.09 7.87 -3.20
CA TYR A 231 -5.51 7.74 -2.87
C TYR A 231 -5.78 7.99 -1.38
N LEU A 232 -4.92 7.48 -0.48
CA LEU A 232 -5.03 7.73 0.96
C LEU A 232 -4.89 9.24 1.27
N ILE A 233 -3.87 9.89 0.69
CA ILE A 233 -3.65 11.33 0.84
C ILE A 233 -4.85 12.12 0.29
N SER A 234 -5.36 11.73 -0.87
CA SER A 234 -6.49 12.41 -1.51
C SER A 234 -7.74 12.33 -0.64
N TYR A 235 -8.02 11.16 -0.06
CA TYR A 235 -9.15 11.02 0.86
C TYR A 235 -8.96 11.85 2.14
N ALA A 236 -7.78 11.80 2.74
CA ALA A 236 -7.44 12.62 3.91
C ALA A 236 -7.58 14.13 3.62
N TYR A 237 -7.18 14.57 2.42
CA TYR A 237 -7.37 15.95 1.98
C TYR A 237 -8.85 16.34 1.90
N LEU A 238 -9.73 15.45 1.40
CA LEU A 238 -11.16 15.73 1.37
C LEU A 238 -11.75 15.93 2.77
N VAL A 239 -11.34 15.10 3.74
CA VAL A 239 -11.78 15.20 5.14
C VAL A 239 -11.29 16.52 5.75
N LYS A 240 -10.03 16.87 5.55
CA LYS A 240 -9.45 18.13 6.02
C LYS A 240 -10.14 19.36 5.42
N ASP A 241 -10.37 19.36 4.13
CA ASP A 241 -11.00 20.47 3.40
C ASP A 241 -12.46 20.69 3.87
N ALA A 242 -13.22 19.61 4.07
CA ALA A 242 -14.59 19.68 4.57
C ALA A 242 -14.66 20.23 6.00
N ALA A 243 -13.76 19.83 6.89
CA ALA A 243 -13.68 20.34 8.25
C ALA A 243 -13.39 21.86 8.28
N SER A 244 -12.50 22.33 7.41
CA SER A 244 -12.18 23.75 7.30
C SER A 244 -13.39 24.59 6.84
N GLN A 245 -14.20 24.08 5.90
CA GLN A 245 -15.39 24.76 5.41
C GLN A 245 -16.52 24.83 6.47
N SER A 246 -16.62 23.84 7.33
CA SER A 246 -17.62 23.80 8.40
C SER A 246 -17.32 24.84 9.49
N SER A 247 -16.07 25.08 9.78
CA SER A 247 -15.65 26.10 10.76
C SER A 247 -15.97 27.53 10.31
N ILE A 248 -16.04 27.78 9.00
CA ILE A 248 -16.36 29.10 8.44
C ILE A 248 -17.87 29.40 8.50
N LYS A 249 -18.74 28.38 8.45
CA LYS A 249 -20.19 28.57 8.48
C LYS A 249 -20.77 28.81 9.88
N ASN A 250 -19.96 28.61 10.90
CA ASN A 250 -20.35 28.79 12.31
C ASN A 250 -19.82 30.11 12.93
N VAL A 251 -19.29 31.03 12.14
CA VAL A 251 -18.89 32.40 12.45
C VAL A 251 -19.83 33.36 11.72
#